data_4f5b9d0eb9a4d7a5fa9adaa5f00ee3ef
#
_entry.id   4f5b9d0eb9a4d7a5fa9adaa5f00ee3ef
#
_cell.length_a   1.000
_cell.length_b   1.000
_cell.length_c   1.000
_cell.angle_alpha   90.00
_cell.angle_beta   90.00
_cell.angle_gamma   90.00
#
_symmetry.space_group_name_H-M   'P 1'
#
loop_
_entity.id
_entity.type
_entity.pdbx_description
1 polymer ?
#
loop_
_entity_poly.entity_id
_entity_poly.type
_entity_poly.pdbx_seq_one_letter_code
_entity_poly.pdbx_strand_id
1 'polypeptide(L)'
;MPLFLFIGHDHPPNSMALRDAVRAEHREYVLQHDDAIRSAGAMVDAHGHQCGTVIAFDMASVDEVWAWVRREPFFRHGVYARTEVVEWTLALNRFELRDWPDPRTLTQG
;
A
#
# COMPACT_ATOMS: atom_id res chain seq x y z
N MET A 1 -6.82 -18.73 0.34
CA MET A 1 -6.60 -17.74 -0.72
C MET A 1 -5.12 -17.43 -0.83
N PRO A 2 -4.57 -17.32 -2.04
CA PRO A 2 -3.18 -16.91 -2.18
C PRO A 2 -3.01 -15.46 -1.72
N LEU A 3 -1.82 -15.16 -1.24
CA LEU A 3 -1.45 -13.79 -0.93
C LEU A 3 -0.67 -13.21 -2.08
N PHE A 4 -0.89 -11.93 -2.34
CA PHE A 4 -0.13 -11.16 -3.33
C PHE A 4 0.41 -9.91 -2.67
N LEU A 5 1.66 -9.62 -2.96
CA LEU A 5 2.30 -8.43 -2.44
C LEU A 5 2.41 -7.40 -3.56
N PHE A 6 1.78 -6.25 -3.35
CA PHE A 6 1.96 -5.08 -4.22
C PHE A 6 3.08 -4.24 -3.67
N ILE A 7 4.01 -3.83 -4.53
CA ILE A 7 5.11 -2.96 -4.16
C ILE A 7 5.14 -1.80 -5.17
N GLY A 8 4.96 -0.58 -4.66
CA GLY A 8 5.09 0.61 -5.46
C GLY A 8 6.30 1.41 -5.00
N HIS A 9 7.16 1.79 -5.95
CA HIS A 9 8.33 2.63 -5.67
C HIS A 9 8.07 4.03 -6.20
N ASP A 10 8.20 5.03 -5.35
CA ASP A 10 7.98 6.42 -5.73
C ASP A 10 9.03 6.91 -6.72
N HIS A 11 8.72 7.99 -7.41
CA HIS A 11 9.72 8.68 -8.21
C HIS A 11 10.83 9.24 -7.31
N PRO A 12 12.11 9.05 -7.69
CA PRO A 12 13.23 9.56 -6.90
C PRO A 12 13.26 11.08 -6.88
N PRO A 13 13.73 11.70 -5.80
CA PRO A 13 14.18 11.06 -4.56
C PRO A 13 13.03 10.54 -3.71
N ASN A 14 11.83 11.09 -3.84
CA ASN A 14 10.58 10.65 -3.23
C ASN A 14 9.44 11.46 -3.85
N SER A 15 8.19 11.05 -3.58
CA SER A 15 7.01 11.74 -4.08
C SER A 15 6.20 12.37 -2.94
N MET A 16 6.87 12.88 -1.91
CA MET A 16 6.20 13.37 -0.70
C MET A 16 5.19 14.47 -0.99
N ALA A 17 5.52 15.44 -1.84
CA ALA A 17 4.59 16.52 -2.15
C ALA A 17 3.31 15.99 -2.79
N LEU A 18 3.44 15.04 -3.72
CA LEU A 18 2.30 14.44 -4.39
C LEU A 18 1.52 13.52 -3.44
N ARG A 19 2.23 12.75 -2.60
CA ARG A 19 1.58 11.95 -1.57
C ARG A 19 0.73 12.80 -0.65
N ASP A 20 1.26 13.94 -0.20
CA ASP A 20 0.53 14.85 0.67
C ASP A 20 -0.72 15.41 -0.02
N ALA A 21 -0.61 15.75 -1.29
CA ALA A 21 -1.74 16.31 -2.04
C ALA A 21 -2.85 15.29 -2.29
N VAL A 22 -2.52 14.00 -2.41
CA VAL A 22 -3.46 12.93 -2.76
C VAL A 22 -3.88 12.11 -1.53
N ARG A 23 -3.26 12.33 -0.38
CA ARG A 23 -3.40 11.46 0.79
C ARG A 23 -4.85 11.26 1.23
N ALA A 24 -5.64 12.31 1.29
CA ALA A 24 -7.03 12.20 1.74
C ALA A 24 -7.85 11.30 0.82
N GLU A 25 -7.69 11.47 -0.48
CA GLU A 25 -8.38 10.65 -1.48
C GLU A 25 -7.90 9.19 -1.40
N HIS A 26 -6.60 8.98 -1.23
CA HIS A 26 -6.01 7.65 -1.06
C HIS A 26 -6.59 6.94 0.15
N ARG A 27 -6.62 7.62 1.31
CA ARG A 27 -7.14 7.00 2.54
C ARG A 27 -8.61 6.64 2.41
N GLU A 28 -9.40 7.52 1.79
CA GLU A 28 -10.82 7.23 1.58
C GLU A 28 -11.00 5.98 0.72
N TYR A 29 -10.26 5.86 -0.38
CA TYR A 29 -10.33 4.68 -1.23
C TYR A 29 -9.94 3.41 -0.47
N VAL A 30 -8.81 3.45 0.26
CA VAL A 30 -8.32 2.28 1.00
C VAL A 30 -9.36 1.83 2.03
N LEU A 31 -9.92 2.75 2.81
CA LEU A 31 -10.88 2.41 3.85
C LEU A 31 -12.20 1.88 3.29
N GLN A 32 -12.57 2.28 2.07
CA GLN A 32 -13.78 1.78 1.41
C GLN A 32 -13.56 0.44 0.72
N HIS A 33 -12.33 0.04 0.47
CA HIS A 33 -12.00 -1.14 -0.34
C HIS A 33 -10.93 -2.00 0.31
N ASP A 34 -10.93 -2.11 1.64
CA ASP A 34 -9.89 -2.80 2.39
C ASP A 34 -10.18 -4.26 2.73
N ASP A 35 -11.29 -4.82 2.24
CA ASP A 35 -11.75 -6.16 2.63
C ASP A 35 -10.68 -7.23 2.43
N ALA A 36 -9.91 -7.14 1.37
CA ALA A 36 -8.90 -8.13 1.04
C ALA A 36 -7.48 -7.72 1.49
N ILE A 37 -7.34 -6.60 2.18
CA ILE A 37 -6.02 -6.16 2.65
C ILE A 37 -5.70 -6.82 3.97
N ARG A 38 -4.55 -7.49 4.03
CA ARG A 38 -4.03 -8.10 5.26
C ARG A 38 -3.09 -7.18 6.01
N SER A 39 -2.28 -6.44 5.29
CA SER A 39 -1.42 -5.41 5.87
C SER A 39 -1.04 -4.43 4.78
N ALA A 40 -0.77 -3.20 5.17
CA ALA A 40 -0.38 -2.16 4.25
C ALA A 40 0.47 -1.13 4.98
N GLY A 41 1.41 -0.55 4.26
CA GLY A 41 2.24 0.49 4.85
C GLY A 41 3.12 1.15 3.82
N ALA A 42 3.82 2.20 4.26
CA ALA A 42 4.76 2.91 3.43
C ALA A 42 6.17 2.40 3.66
N MET A 43 6.95 2.34 2.60
CA MET A 43 8.40 2.17 2.72
C MET A 43 9.00 3.54 3.03
N VAL A 44 10.00 3.55 3.92
CA VAL A 44 10.63 4.77 4.39
C VAL A 44 12.12 4.70 4.09
N ASP A 45 12.66 5.77 3.54
CA ASP A 45 14.07 5.84 3.20
C ASP A 45 14.94 6.21 4.42
N ALA A 46 16.25 6.32 4.21
CA ALA A 46 17.20 6.61 5.28
C ALA A 46 17.02 8.01 5.89
N HIS A 47 16.30 8.88 5.21
CA HIS A 47 16.02 10.25 5.68
C HIS A 47 14.65 10.39 6.34
N GLY A 48 13.91 9.29 6.50
CA GLY A 48 12.59 9.29 7.09
C GLY A 48 11.46 9.70 6.15
N HIS A 49 11.72 9.81 4.86
CA HIS A 49 10.68 10.13 3.88
C HIS A 49 10.03 8.88 3.35
N GLN A 50 8.71 8.94 3.16
CA GLN A 50 8.00 7.85 2.49
C GLN A 50 8.46 7.80 1.04
N CYS A 51 8.85 6.61 0.57
CA CYS A 51 9.40 6.41 -0.76
C CYS A 51 8.76 5.26 -1.52
N GLY A 52 7.70 4.69 -0.97
CA GLY A 52 7.00 3.59 -1.61
C GLY A 52 5.85 3.08 -0.77
N THR A 53 5.16 2.08 -1.29
CA THR A 53 4.00 1.47 -0.64
C THR A 53 4.09 -0.04 -0.78
N VAL A 54 3.76 -0.76 0.27
CA VAL A 54 3.65 -2.23 0.26
C VAL A 54 2.28 -2.60 0.78
N ILE A 55 1.57 -3.45 0.04
CA ILE A 55 0.25 -3.94 0.45
C ILE A 55 0.21 -5.44 0.23
N ALA A 56 -0.21 -6.17 1.26
CA ALA A 56 -0.45 -7.60 1.17
C ALA A 56 -1.94 -7.85 0.98
N PHE A 57 -2.30 -8.46 -0.15
CA PHE A 57 -3.68 -8.74 -0.53
C PHE A 57 -3.99 -10.23 -0.42
N ASP A 58 -5.16 -10.54 0.12
CA ASP A 58 -5.75 -11.87 0.11
C ASP A 58 -6.82 -11.89 -0.98
N MET A 59 -6.38 -12.15 -2.21
CA MET A 59 -7.23 -12.13 -3.40
C MET A 59 -7.05 -13.41 -4.19
N ALA A 60 -8.02 -13.72 -5.06
CA ALA A 60 -8.01 -14.96 -5.81
C ALA A 60 -6.99 -14.98 -6.94
N SER A 61 -6.65 -13.81 -7.49
CA SER A 61 -5.76 -13.74 -8.66
C SER A 61 -4.98 -12.44 -8.70
N VAL A 62 -3.89 -12.44 -9.45
CA VAL A 62 -3.11 -11.24 -9.71
C VAL A 62 -3.92 -10.18 -10.46
N ASP A 63 -4.85 -10.61 -11.30
CA ASP A 63 -5.70 -9.67 -12.05
C ASP A 63 -6.60 -8.86 -11.12
N GLU A 64 -7.11 -9.48 -10.06
CA GLU A 64 -7.90 -8.78 -9.06
C GLU A 64 -7.06 -7.73 -8.31
N VAL A 65 -5.81 -8.06 -8.02
CA VAL A 65 -4.89 -7.13 -7.36
C VAL A 65 -4.68 -5.90 -8.25
N TRP A 66 -4.39 -6.10 -9.54
CA TRP A 66 -4.20 -4.99 -10.46
C TRP A 66 -5.47 -4.16 -10.65
N ALA A 67 -6.65 -4.80 -10.65
CA ALA A 67 -7.90 -4.07 -10.72
C ALA A 67 -8.08 -3.12 -9.53
N TRP A 68 -7.70 -3.57 -8.34
CA TRP A 68 -7.72 -2.73 -7.15
C TRP A 68 -6.70 -1.59 -7.24
N VAL A 69 -5.48 -1.93 -7.61
CA VAL A 69 -4.34 -0.99 -7.65
C VAL A 69 -4.59 0.12 -8.67
N ARG A 70 -5.11 -0.22 -9.84
CA ARG A 70 -5.33 0.77 -10.91
C ARG A 70 -6.33 1.85 -10.55
N ARG A 71 -7.21 1.60 -9.59
CA ARG A 71 -8.19 2.57 -9.11
C ARG A 71 -7.67 3.38 -7.93
N GLU A 72 -6.57 2.96 -7.35
CA GLU A 72 -6.03 3.56 -6.14
C GLU A 72 -5.43 4.93 -6.48
N PRO A 73 -5.78 5.99 -5.70
CA PRO A 73 -5.39 7.36 -6.06
C PRO A 73 -3.89 7.61 -6.18
N PHE A 74 -3.04 7.00 -5.35
CA PHE A 74 -1.60 7.16 -5.52
C PHE A 74 -1.14 6.64 -6.89
N PHE A 75 -1.67 5.50 -7.30
CA PHE A 75 -1.36 4.96 -8.62
C PHE A 75 -1.86 5.88 -9.73
N ARG A 76 -3.13 6.30 -9.64
CA ARG A 76 -3.75 7.13 -10.68
C ARG A 76 -3.07 8.49 -10.84
N HIS A 77 -2.58 9.06 -9.74
CA HIS A 77 -1.95 10.38 -9.76
C HIS A 77 -0.43 10.32 -9.99
N GLY A 78 0.11 9.14 -10.27
CA GLY A 78 1.50 9.03 -10.67
C GLY A 78 2.52 9.13 -9.55
N VAL A 79 2.13 8.74 -8.33
CA VAL A 79 3.08 8.71 -7.21
C VAL A 79 4.22 7.73 -7.46
N TYR A 80 3.92 6.59 -8.10
CA TYR A 80 4.90 5.53 -8.29
C TYR A 80 5.61 5.63 -9.64
N ALA A 81 6.93 5.49 -9.62
CA ALA A 81 7.72 5.33 -10.83
C ALA A 81 7.70 3.89 -11.33
N ARG A 82 7.59 2.92 -10.41
CA ARG A 82 7.64 1.50 -10.72
C ARG A 82 6.73 0.74 -9.77
N THR A 83 6.00 -0.22 -10.31
CA THR A 83 5.10 -1.06 -9.51
C THR A 83 5.28 -2.52 -9.89
N GLU A 84 5.05 -3.40 -8.92
CA GLU A 84 5.07 -4.84 -9.18
C GLU A 84 4.08 -5.54 -8.25
N VAL A 85 3.62 -6.70 -8.67
CA VAL A 85 2.80 -7.60 -7.86
C VAL A 85 3.43 -8.98 -7.94
N VAL A 86 3.70 -9.57 -6.78
CA VAL A 86 4.27 -10.91 -6.70
C VAL A 86 3.41 -11.78 -5.81
N GLU A 87 3.29 -13.06 -6.13
CA GLU A 87 2.65 -14.00 -5.23
C GLU A 87 3.57 -14.24 -4.04
N TRP A 88 2.98 -14.32 -2.84
CA TRP A 88 3.73 -14.40 -1.60
C TRP A 88 3.17 -15.52 -0.74
N THR A 89 4.03 -16.47 -0.39
CA THR A 89 3.69 -17.58 0.52
C THR A 89 4.25 -17.26 1.88
N LEU A 90 3.37 -17.14 2.87
CA LEU A 90 3.81 -16.89 4.24
C LEU A 90 4.51 -18.13 4.80
N ALA A 91 5.71 -17.94 5.30
CA ALA A 91 6.43 -18.97 6.06
C ALA A 91 6.28 -18.76 7.57
N LEU A 92 6.07 -17.50 7.98
CA LEU A 92 5.90 -17.14 9.38
C LEU A 92 5.05 -15.89 9.45
N ASN A 93 4.06 -15.89 10.33
CA ASN A 93 3.21 -14.72 10.54
C ASN A 93 3.12 -14.43 12.02
N ARG A 94 3.69 -13.31 12.45
CA ARG A 94 3.65 -12.85 13.84
C ARG A 94 3.27 -11.37 13.93
N PHE A 95 2.42 -10.91 13.05
CA PHE A 95 1.90 -9.54 13.09
C PHE A 95 0.81 -9.36 14.15
N GLU A 96 0.91 -10.05 15.27
CA GLU A 96 -0.02 -9.89 16.38
C GLU A 96 0.50 -8.83 17.35
N LEU A 97 0.69 -7.63 16.84
CA LEU A 97 1.25 -6.53 17.63
C LEU A 97 0.12 -5.77 18.31
N ARG A 98 0.13 -5.80 19.63
CA ARG A 98 -0.94 -5.20 20.44
C ARG A 98 -0.99 -3.69 20.34
N ASP A 99 0.15 -3.06 20.13
CA ASP A 99 0.25 -1.60 20.06
C ASP A 99 0.17 -1.08 18.64
N TRP A 100 -0.29 -1.95 17.73
CA TRP A 100 -0.43 -1.56 16.33
C TRP A 100 -1.60 -0.58 16.19
N PRO A 101 -1.39 0.58 15.59
CA PRO A 101 -2.47 1.57 15.51
C PRO A 101 -3.61 1.11 14.60
N ASP A 102 -4.83 1.51 14.96
CA ASP A 102 -5.97 1.31 14.09
C ASP A 102 -5.78 2.18 12.84
N PRO A 103 -5.85 1.61 11.64
CA PRO A 103 -5.72 2.39 10.40
C PRO A 103 -6.67 3.57 10.31
N ARG A 104 -7.85 3.46 10.92
CA ARG A 104 -8.87 4.50 10.90
C ARG A 104 -8.50 5.72 11.71
N THR A 105 -7.55 5.59 12.62
CA THR A 105 -7.09 6.70 13.46
C THR A 105 -5.80 7.32 12.98
N LEU A 106 -5.14 6.72 11.97
CA LEU A 106 -3.89 7.24 11.43
C LEU A 106 -4.17 8.52 10.65
N THR A 107 -3.34 9.54 10.89
CA THR A 107 -3.43 10.80 10.15
C THR A 107 -2.51 10.79 8.93
N GLN A 108 -1.61 9.83 8.82
CA GLN A 108 -0.68 9.67 7.70
C GLN A 108 -0.96 8.33 7.04
N GLY A 109 -1.02 8.36 5.72
CA GLY A 109 -1.31 7.19 4.92
C GLY A 109 -0.16 6.24 4.76
#